data_8b477987b8a0c106677b3dcb392a9f02
#
_entry.id   8b477987b8a0c106677b3dcb392a9f02
#
_cell.length_a   1.000
_cell.length_b   1.000
_cell.length_c   1.000
_cell.angle_alpha   90.00
_cell.angle_beta   90.00
_cell.angle_gamma   90.00
#
_symmetry.space_group_name_H-M   'P 1'
#
loop_
_entity.id
_entity.type
_entity.pdbx_description
1 polymer ?
#
loop_
_entity_poly.entity_id
_entity_poly.type
_entity_poly.pdbx_seq_one_letter_code
_entity_poly.pdbx_strand_id
1 'polypeptide(L)'
;TAVLTRTGDYFIPLQERRRIARYQHKADIFISVHADAAENRSAKGASVFALSLKGAGTATSRFARMLAERENRSDLIGGAAIEAGDDTLRNVLADMVVAGSLDHSLHMGRNILDRFTGLTHLHSKHVEQAGFAVLKEPGMVSLLVETGFISNPEEEEKLTDKQHQRDLAKAIFEGVL
;
A
#
# COMPACT_ATOMS: atom_id res chain seq x y z
N THR A 1 -11.09 -6.90 -13.99
CA THR A 1 -10.37 -5.89 -14.79
C THR A 1 -9.47 -5.09 -13.89
N ALA A 2 -8.20 -4.90 -14.26
CA ALA A 2 -7.28 -4.00 -13.57
C ALA A 2 -7.22 -2.66 -14.32
N VAL A 3 -7.18 -1.57 -13.57
CA VAL A 3 -7.04 -0.20 -14.08
C VAL A 3 -5.97 0.54 -13.30
N LEU A 4 -5.32 1.50 -13.92
CA LEU A 4 -4.30 2.33 -13.29
C LEU A 4 -4.88 3.69 -12.90
N THR A 5 -4.48 4.22 -11.75
CA THR A 5 -4.85 5.59 -11.35
C THR A 5 -4.10 6.66 -12.13
N ARG A 6 -2.97 6.29 -12.74
CA ARG A 6 -2.19 7.15 -13.65
C ARG A 6 -1.50 6.30 -14.72
N THR A 7 -1.27 6.86 -15.89
CA THR A 7 -0.66 6.18 -17.05
C THR A 7 0.70 6.76 -17.44
N GLY A 8 1.25 7.64 -16.63
CA GLY A 8 2.53 8.30 -16.89
C GLY A 8 3.24 8.72 -15.60
N ASP A 9 4.41 9.31 -15.75
CA ASP A 9 5.22 9.81 -14.63
C ASP A 9 4.82 11.25 -14.28
N TYR A 10 3.75 11.36 -13.50
CA TYR A 10 3.27 12.62 -12.93
C TYR A 10 2.70 12.37 -11.53
N PHE A 11 2.81 13.36 -10.67
CA PHE A 11 2.30 13.26 -9.31
C PHE A 11 0.77 13.34 -9.27
N ILE A 12 0.16 12.48 -8.45
CA ILE A 12 -1.26 12.56 -8.07
C ILE A 12 -1.32 12.52 -6.54
N PRO A 13 -1.99 13.47 -5.87
CA PRO A 13 -2.20 13.44 -4.42
C PRO A 13 -2.82 12.12 -3.95
N LEU A 14 -2.45 11.66 -2.75
CA LEU A 14 -2.89 10.37 -2.22
C LEU A 14 -4.43 10.26 -2.15
N GLN A 15 -5.09 11.33 -1.74
CA GLN A 15 -6.55 11.39 -1.73
C GLN A 15 -7.15 11.24 -3.13
N GLU A 16 -6.55 11.89 -4.11
CA GLU A 16 -7.04 11.83 -5.49
C GLU A 16 -6.86 10.45 -6.12
N ARG A 17 -5.78 9.71 -5.78
CA ARG A 17 -5.61 8.30 -6.22
C ARG A 17 -6.78 7.44 -5.74
N ARG A 18 -7.20 7.59 -4.46
CA ARG A 18 -8.36 6.90 -3.91
C ARG A 18 -9.65 7.31 -4.62
N ARG A 19 -9.84 8.62 -4.83
CA ARG A 19 -11.02 9.17 -5.51
C ARG A 19 -11.14 8.64 -6.95
N ILE A 20 -10.04 8.59 -7.69
CA ILE A 20 -10.02 8.01 -9.04
C ILE A 20 -10.43 6.54 -8.99
N ALA A 21 -9.84 5.74 -8.11
CA ALA A 21 -10.20 4.34 -7.97
C ALA A 21 -11.68 4.16 -7.63
N ARG A 22 -12.17 4.85 -6.60
CA ARG A 22 -13.52 4.69 -6.07
C ARG A 22 -14.59 5.21 -7.01
N TYR A 23 -14.46 6.44 -7.50
CA TYR A 23 -15.54 7.14 -8.19
C TYR A 23 -15.44 7.11 -9.70
N GLN A 24 -14.24 7.12 -10.27
CA GLN A 24 -14.07 7.04 -11.74
C GLN A 24 -14.10 5.59 -12.22
N HIS A 25 -13.39 4.70 -11.53
CA HIS A 25 -13.29 3.29 -11.93
C HIS A 25 -14.24 2.36 -11.18
N LYS A 26 -14.92 2.83 -10.12
CA LYS A 26 -15.81 2.03 -9.26
C LYS A 26 -15.12 0.76 -8.76
N ALA A 27 -13.84 0.90 -8.39
CA ALA A 27 -13.03 -0.22 -7.96
C ALA A 27 -13.50 -0.76 -6.60
N ASP A 28 -13.53 -2.07 -6.47
CA ASP A 28 -13.79 -2.78 -5.22
C ASP A 28 -12.50 -2.93 -4.40
N ILE A 29 -11.37 -2.98 -5.09
CA ILE A 29 -10.04 -3.23 -4.51
C ILE A 29 -9.08 -2.16 -5.00
N PHE A 30 -8.25 -1.64 -4.08
CA PHE A 30 -7.17 -0.71 -4.36
C PHE A 30 -5.83 -1.29 -3.90
N ILE A 31 -4.86 -1.35 -4.81
CA ILE A 31 -3.52 -1.83 -4.50
C ILE A 31 -2.51 -0.76 -4.89
N SER A 32 -1.76 -0.27 -3.90
CA SER A 32 -0.62 0.63 -4.09
C SER A 32 0.64 -0.21 -4.18
N VAL A 33 1.28 -0.27 -5.35
CA VAL A 33 2.50 -1.06 -5.58
C VAL A 33 3.71 -0.16 -5.48
N HIS A 34 4.66 -0.54 -4.64
CA HIS A 34 5.85 0.21 -4.30
C HIS A 34 7.14 -0.59 -4.50
N ALA A 35 8.23 0.12 -4.68
CA ALA A 35 9.61 -0.35 -4.62
C ALA A 35 10.46 0.78 -4.00
N ASP A 36 10.46 0.87 -2.67
CA ASP A 36 11.00 2.01 -1.95
C ASP A 36 12.52 1.97 -1.76
N ALA A 37 13.11 3.13 -1.45
CA ALA A 37 14.48 3.20 -0.96
C ALA A 37 14.48 3.21 0.57
N ALA A 38 15.29 2.40 1.21
CA ALA A 38 15.56 2.45 2.64
C ALA A 38 16.91 3.15 2.91
N GLU A 39 17.03 3.82 4.06
CA GLU A 39 18.33 4.39 4.49
C GLU A 39 19.38 3.28 4.65
N ASN A 40 18.98 2.16 5.21
CA ASN A 40 19.84 0.98 5.29
C ASN A 40 19.79 0.22 3.94
N ARG A 41 20.85 0.32 3.18
CA ARG A 41 21.00 -0.35 1.88
C ARG A 41 21.01 -1.88 1.94
N SER A 42 21.10 -2.48 3.13
CA SER A 42 20.94 -3.92 3.31
C SER A 42 19.48 -4.35 3.52
N ALA A 43 18.55 -3.40 3.65
CA ALA A 43 17.12 -3.72 3.69
C ALA A 43 16.71 -4.43 2.41
N LYS A 44 15.96 -5.51 2.54
CA LYS A 44 15.50 -6.32 1.42
C LYS A 44 14.20 -7.04 1.74
N GLY A 45 13.52 -7.43 0.68
CA GLY A 45 12.34 -8.27 0.74
C GLY A 45 11.01 -7.53 0.62
N ALA A 46 10.02 -8.27 0.18
CA ALA A 46 8.66 -7.78 0.02
C ALA A 46 7.92 -7.70 1.36
N SER A 47 6.96 -6.79 1.43
CA SER A 47 6.02 -6.64 2.54
C SER A 47 4.63 -6.27 2.03
N VAL A 48 3.60 -6.60 2.79
CA VAL A 48 2.23 -6.17 2.52
C VAL A 48 1.68 -5.42 3.71
N PHE A 49 1.06 -4.29 3.46
CA PHE A 49 0.51 -3.41 4.49
C PHE A 49 -0.97 -3.17 4.27
N ALA A 50 -1.71 -3.14 5.38
CA ALA A 50 -3.09 -2.71 5.46
C ALA A 50 -3.21 -1.46 6.34
N LEU A 51 -4.37 -0.81 6.32
CA LEU A 51 -4.65 0.34 7.17
C LEU A 51 -4.72 -0.07 8.63
N SER A 52 -4.22 0.78 9.54
CA SER A 52 -4.50 0.68 10.98
C SER A 52 -5.67 1.57 11.35
N LEU A 53 -6.70 1.00 12.00
CA LEU A 53 -7.90 1.75 12.45
C LEU A 53 -7.64 2.59 13.72
N LYS A 54 -6.62 2.26 14.49
CA LYS A 54 -6.36 2.94 15.79
C LYS A 54 -5.60 4.26 15.65
N GLY A 55 -5.60 4.86 14.45
CA GLY A 55 -4.95 6.15 14.15
C GLY A 55 -3.46 6.04 13.78
N ALA A 56 -2.88 7.18 13.41
CA ALA A 56 -1.49 7.25 12.91
C ALA A 56 -0.42 6.76 13.92
N GLY A 57 -0.76 6.67 15.20
CA GLY A 57 0.16 6.22 16.26
C GLY A 57 0.26 4.71 16.44
N THR A 58 -0.60 3.91 15.80
CA THR A 58 -0.65 2.47 15.98
C THR A 58 -0.22 1.72 14.72
N ALA A 59 1.07 1.48 14.63
CA ALA A 59 1.62 0.58 13.63
C ALA A 59 2.00 -0.75 14.29
N THR A 60 1.93 -1.85 13.52
CA THR A 60 2.33 -3.18 14.00
C THR A 60 3.83 -3.30 14.21
N SER A 61 4.61 -2.49 13.50
CA SER A 61 6.07 -2.42 13.66
C SER A 61 6.58 -0.99 13.55
N ARG A 62 7.81 -0.76 14.01
CA ARG A 62 8.53 0.51 13.80
C ARG A 62 8.73 0.78 12.31
N PHE A 63 9.03 -0.26 11.54
CA PHE A 63 9.20 -0.17 10.09
C PHE A 63 7.92 0.29 9.40
N ALA A 64 6.77 -0.35 9.68
CA ALA A 64 5.47 0.04 9.13
C ALA A 64 5.11 1.50 9.45
N ARG A 65 5.44 1.98 10.68
CA ARG A 65 5.25 3.38 11.07
C ARG A 65 6.08 4.32 10.22
N MET A 66 7.39 4.07 10.13
CA MET A 66 8.32 4.91 9.36
C MET A 66 7.93 4.98 7.89
N LEU A 67 7.54 3.85 7.31
CA LEU A 67 7.11 3.78 5.92
C LEU A 67 5.84 4.61 5.70
N ALA A 68 4.82 4.43 6.56
CA ALA A 68 3.58 5.20 6.45
C ALA A 68 3.80 6.72 6.62
N GLU A 69 4.65 7.13 7.57
CA GLU A 69 5.00 8.54 7.74
C GLU A 69 5.69 9.12 6.49
N ARG A 70 6.59 8.36 5.89
CA ARG A 70 7.29 8.74 4.67
C ARG A 70 6.34 8.86 3.50
N GLU A 71 5.52 7.85 3.25
CA GLU A 71 4.55 7.84 2.17
C GLU A 71 3.52 8.97 2.30
N ASN A 72 3.04 9.23 3.51
CA ASN A 72 2.11 10.33 3.77
C ASN A 72 2.72 11.72 3.50
N ARG A 73 4.05 11.87 3.64
CA ARG A 73 4.75 13.13 3.30
C ARG A 73 4.84 13.39 1.79
N SER A 74 4.58 12.41 0.95
CA SER A 74 4.63 12.59 -0.50
C SER A 74 3.69 13.69 -0.99
N ASP A 75 2.54 13.88 -0.33
CA ASP A 75 1.60 14.97 -0.64
C ASP A 75 2.20 16.35 -0.36
N LEU A 76 3.01 16.51 0.69
CA LEU A 76 3.72 17.76 0.99
C LEU A 76 4.75 18.09 -0.09
N ILE A 77 5.49 17.10 -0.56
CA ILE A 77 6.49 17.26 -1.63
C ILE A 77 5.80 17.60 -2.95
N GLY A 78 4.65 16.99 -3.21
CA GLY A 78 3.82 17.24 -4.40
C GLY A 78 3.05 18.57 -4.37
N GLY A 79 3.15 19.35 -3.29
CA GLY A 79 2.47 20.65 -3.16
C GLY A 79 0.96 20.55 -2.88
N ALA A 80 0.47 19.38 -2.48
CA ALA A 80 -0.92 19.22 -2.08
C ALA A 80 -1.16 19.83 -0.70
N ALA A 81 -2.22 20.64 -0.55
CA ALA A 81 -2.64 21.14 0.75
C ALA A 81 -3.21 19.97 1.58
N ILE A 82 -2.76 19.84 2.82
CA ILE A 82 -3.37 18.92 3.77
C ILE A 82 -4.65 19.59 4.25
N GLU A 83 -5.80 19.13 3.77
CA GLU A 83 -7.08 19.52 4.36
C GLU A 83 -7.23 18.80 5.70
N ALA A 84 -7.02 19.55 6.78
CA ALA A 84 -7.40 19.16 8.13
C ALA A 84 -8.93 19.31 8.26
N GLY A 85 -9.68 18.30 7.82
CA GLY A 85 -11.12 18.21 8.02
C GLY A 85 -11.42 17.60 9.39
N ASP A 86 -11.86 18.44 10.33
CA ASP A 86 -12.45 17.99 11.58
C ASP A 86 -13.94 17.65 11.32
N ASP A 87 -14.26 16.35 11.33
CA ASP A 87 -15.65 15.91 11.19
C ASP A 87 -15.88 14.64 12.03
N THR A 88 -15.98 14.82 13.33
CA THR A 88 -15.98 13.74 14.34
C THR A 88 -17.10 12.71 14.13
N LEU A 89 -18.27 13.12 13.64
CA LEU A 89 -19.41 12.21 13.39
C LEU A 89 -19.26 11.43 12.08
N ARG A 90 -18.72 12.06 11.02
CA ARG A 90 -18.36 11.37 9.76
C ARG A 90 -17.24 10.37 9.99
N ASN A 91 -16.32 10.67 10.90
CA ASN A 91 -15.21 9.79 11.25
C ASN A 91 -15.67 8.48 11.90
N VAL A 92 -16.67 8.48 12.78
CA VAL A 92 -17.17 7.27 13.46
C VAL A 92 -17.87 6.31 12.49
N LEU A 93 -18.71 6.82 11.58
CA LEU A 93 -19.35 5.98 10.55
C LEU A 93 -18.35 5.48 9.51
N ALA A 94 -17.38 6.33 9.14
CA ALA A 94 -16.28 5.94 8.26
C ALA A 94 -15.43 4.84 8.90
N ASP A 95 -15.11 4.93 10.19
CA ASP A 95 -14.34 3.92 10.92
C ASP A 95 -15.03 2.55 10.93
N MET A 96 -16.35 2.50 11.08
CA MET A 96 -17.11 1.24 11.02
C MET A 96 -17.10 0.62 9.63
N VAL A 97 -17.23 1.43 8.58
CA VAL A 97 -17.19 0.94 7.19
C VAL A 97 -15.78 0.52 6.79
N VAL A 98 -14.75 1.24 7.27
CA VAL A 98 -13.35 0.86 7.08
C VAL A 98 -13.02 -0.43 7.83
N ALA A 99 -13.60 -0.66 9.02
CA ALA A 99 -13.42 -1.91 9.76
C ALA A 99 -13.92 -3.12 8.98
N GLY A 100 -15.06 -3.02 8.28
CA GLY A 100 -15.57 -4.09 7.44
C GLY A 100 -14.68 -4.46 6.27
N SER A 101 -14.04 -3.48 5.61
CA SER A 101 -13.12 -3.75 4.50
C SER A 101 -11.71 -4.16 4.94
N LEU A 102 -11.35 -3.86 6.19
CA LEU A 102 -10.04 -4.18 6.73
C LEU A 102 -9.80 -5.69 6.87
N ASP A 103 -10.79 -6.44 7.33
CA ASP A 103 -10.67 -7.89 7.48
C ASP A 103 -10.41 -8.57 6.12
N HIS A 104 -11.12 -8.13 5.08
CA HIS A 104 -10.86 -8.55 3.71
C HIS A 104 -9.46 -8.15 3.22
N SER A 105 -9.01 -6.92 3.56
CA SER A 105 -7.65 -6.46 3.24
C SER A 105 -6.59 -7.33 3.89
N LEU A 106 -6.76 -7.67 5.17
CA LEU A 106 -5.83 -8.53 5.91
C LEU A 106 -5.80 -9.96 5.34
N HIS A 107 -6.95 -10.49 4.94
CA HIS A 107 -7.03 -11.82 4.32
C HIS A 107 -6.34 -11.83 2.96
N MET A 108 -6.67 -10.89 2.10
CA MET A 108 -6.06 -10.72 0.78
C MET A 108 -4.55 -10.49 0.88
N GLY A 109 -4.11 -9.67 1.83
CA GLY A 109 -2.69 -9.40 2.06
C GLY A 109 -1.91 -10.66 2.46
N ARG A 110 -2.50 -11.57 3.26
CA ARG A 110 -1.90 -12.87 3.58
C ARG A 110 -1.76 -13.73 2.33
N ASN A 111 -2.80 -13.80 1.50
CA ASN A 111 -2.75 -14.56 0.26
C ASN A 111 -1.61 -14.06 -0.67
N ILE A 112 -1.43 -12.74 -0.77
CA ILE A 112 -0.33 -12.15 -1.56
C ILE A 112 1.03 -12.54 -0.96
N LEU A 113 1.22 -12.45 0.36
CA LEU A 113 2.45 -12.88 1.02
C LEU A 113 2.76 -14.36 0.78
N ASP A 114 1.73 -15.22 0.83
CA ASP A 114 1.88 -16.65 0.55
C ASP A 114 2.36 -16.88 -0.90
N ARG A 115 1.86 -16.10 -1.85
CA ARG A 115 2.31 -16.17 -3.27
C ARG A 115 3.72 -15.62 -3.46
N PHE A 116 4.15 -14.69 -2.64
CA PHE A 116 5.53 -14.19 -2.66
C PHE A 116 6.54 -15.20 -2.09
N THR A 117 6.07 -16.13 -1.26
CA THR A 117 6.93 -17.17 -0.68
C THR A 117 7.56 -18.03 -1.80
N GLY A 118 8.88 -18.10 -1.83
CA GLY A 118 9.64 -18.79 -2.88
C GLY A 118 9.93 -17.97 -4.14
N LEU A 119 9.22 -16.84 -4.34
CA LEU A 119 9.47 -15.92 -5.44
C LEU A 119 10.48 -14.82 -5.04
N THR A 120 10.32 -14.26 -3.87
CA THR A 120 11.20 -13.21 -3.33
C THR A 120 11.40 -13.39 -1.83
N HIS A 121 12.41 -12.70 -1.29
CA HIS A 121 12.58 -12.63 0.16
C HIS A 121 11.40 -11.86 0.77
N LEU A 122 10.89 -12.31 1.91
CA LEU A 122 9.89 -11.56 2.66
C LEU A 122 10.56 -10.75 3.77
N HIS A 123 10.41 -9.42 3.75
CA HIS A 123 10.84 -8.55 4.84
C HIS A 123 9.99 -8.79 6.10
N SER A 124 8.68 -8.98 5.90
CA SER A 124 7.74 -9.40 6.95
C SER A 124 6.93 -10.61 6.48
N LYS A 125 6.77 -11.61 7.36
CA LYS A 125 5.94 -12.81 7.09
C LYS A 125 4.45 -12.58 7.37
N HIS A 126 4.11 -11.42 7.89
CA HIS A 126 2.73 -11.07 8.26
C HIS A 126 2.36 -9.76 7.59
N VAL A 127 1.05 -9.60 7.31
CA VAL A 127 0.52 -8.30 6.88
C VAL A 127 0.71 -7.31 8.02
N GLU A 128 1.44 -6.25 7.74
CA GLU A 128 1.67 -5.17 8.69
C GLU A 128 0.58 -4.10 8.57
N GLN A 129 0.40 -3.29 9.60
CA GLN A 129 -0.60 -2.23 9.62
C GLN A 129 0.01 -0.92 10.06
N ALA A 130 -0.35 0.17 9.40
CA ALA A 130 -0.01 1.53 9.80
C ALA A 130 -0.99 2.55 9.20
N GLY A 131 -0.82 3.81 9.54
CA GLY A 131 -1.70 4.90 9.14
C GLY A 131 -1.47 5.42 7.72
N PHE A 132 -1.44 4.56 6.72
CA PHE A 132 -1.25 4.95 5.31
C PHE A 132 -2.42 5.78 4.80
N ALA A 133 -2.18 7.03 4.45
CA ALA A 133 -3.21 7.93 3.92
C ALA A 133 -3.80 7.42 2.60
N VAL A 134 -3.00 6.80 1.75
CA VAL A 134 -3.43 6.25 0.47
C VAL A 134 -4.42 5.09 0.60
N LEU A 135 -4.51 4.44 1.77
CA LEU A 135 -5.41 3.32 2.02
C LEU A 135 -6.72 3.72 2.74
N LYS A 136 -6.92 5.01 3.04
CA LYS A 136 -8.06 5.50 3.82
C LYS A 136 -9.32 5.73 2.97
N GLU A 137 -9.76 4.73 2.22
CA GLU A 137 -11.02 4.82 1.47
C GLU A 137 -12.08 3.91 2.11
N PRO A 138 -13.15 4.48 2.71
CA PRO A 138 -14.18 3.68 3.37
C PRO A 138 -14.85 2.69 2.42
N GLY A 139 -14.97 1.42 2.85
CA GLY A 139 -15.65 0.37 2.10
C GLY A 139 -14.89 -0.16 0.87
N MET A 140 -13.63 0.21 0.69
CA MET A 140 -12.77 -0.34 -0.37
C MET A 140 -11.66 -1.18 0.26
N VAL A 141 -11.52 -2.42 -0.19
CA VAL A 141 -10.40 -3.29 0.21
C VAL A 141 -9.11 -2.66 -0.30
N SER A 142 -8.18 -2.34 0.60
CA SER A 142 -7.02 -1.52 0.25
C SER A 142 -5.74 -2.08 0.85
N LEU A 143 -4.71 -2.23 0.03
CA LEU A 143 -3.38 -2.72 0.40
C LEU A 143 -2.28 -1.87 -0.20
N LEU A 144 -1.14 -1.79 0.50
CA LEU A 144 0.13 -1.35 -0.07
C LEU A 144 1.05 -2.57 -0.12
N VAL A 145 1.59 -2.83 -1.29
CA VAL A 145 2.50 -3.93 -1.58
C VAL A 145 3.88 -3.37 -1.88
N GLU A 146 4.80 -3.57 -0.95
CA GLU A 146 6.22 -3.29 -1.13
C GLU A 146 6.87 -4.51 -1.80
N THR A 147 7.35 -4.35 -3.02
CA THR A 147 7.89 -5.47 -3.82
C THR A 147 9.36 -5.73 -3.57
N GLY A 148 10.05 -4.81 -2.93
CA GLY A 148 11.47 -4.84 -2.58
C GLY A 148 12.02 -3.42 -2.45
N PHE A 149 13.31 -3.30 -2.15
CA PHE A 149 13.97 -2.00 -1.92
C PHE A 149 14.93 -1.65 -3.05
N ILE A 150 14.64 -0.60 -3.82
CA ILE A 150 15.53 -0.14 -4.91
C ILE A 150 16.88 0.39 -4.41
N SER A 151 17.01 0.69 -3.11
CA SER A 151 18.28 1.05 -2.49
C SER A 151 19.22 -0.13 -2.29
N ASN A 152 18.72 -1.36 -2.36
CA ASN A 152 19.50 -2.58 -2.29
C ASN A 152 19.91 -3.02 -3.70
N PRO A 153 21.23 -3.10 -4.03
CA PRO A 153 21.67 -3.40 -5.40
C PRO A 153 21.18 -4.75 -5.95
N GLU A 154 21.08 -5.78 -5.08
CA GLU A 154 20.61 -7.10 -5.51
C GLU A 154 19.10 -7.08 -5.84
N GLU A 155 18.33 -6.27 -5.13
CA GLU A 155 16.89 -6.12 -5.39
C GLU A 155 16.61 -5.16 -6.54
N GLU A 156 17.40 -4.08 -6.69
CA GLU A 156 17.32 -3.20 -7.85
C GLU A 156 17.48 -3.98 -9.16
N GLU A 157 18.50 -4.87 -9.22
CA GLU A 157 18.71 -5.72 -10.39
C GLU A 157 17.47 -6.59 -10.68
N LYS A 158 16.90 -7.24 -9.66
CA LYS A 158 15.68 -8.05 -9.81
C LYS A 158 14.46 -7.21 -10.20
N LEU A 159 14.28 -6.04 -9.56
CA LEU A 159 13.14 -5.16 -9.82
C LEU A 159 13.18 -4.56 -11.24
N THR A 160 14.34 -4.48 -11.87
CA THR A 160 14.49 -4.07 -13.28
C THR A 160 14.35 -5.23 -14.26
N ASP A 161 14.40 -6.48 -13.81
CA ASP A 161 14.17 -7.65 -14.64
C ASP A 161 12.69 -7.82 -15.00
N LYS A 162 12.39 -7.88 -16.30
CA LYS A 162 11.01 -7.97 -16.80
C LYS A 162 10.30 -9.27 -16.44
N GLN A 163 11.04 -10.36 -16.28
CA GLN A 163 10.43 -11.63 -15.91
C GLN A 163 10.05 -11.59 -14.44
N HIS A 164 10.93 -11.10 -13.58
CA HIS A 164 10.64 -10.93 -12.17
C HIS A 164 9.45 -9.98 -11.92
N GLN A 165 9.36 -8.86 -12.68
CA GLN A 165 8.19 -7.97 -12.62
C GLN A 165 6.88 -8.70 -12.96
N ARG A 166 6.88 -9.57 -13.98
CA ARG A 166 5.69 -10.37 -14.35
C ARG A 166 5.34 -11.37 -13.27
N ASP A 167 6.33 -12.00 -12.68
CA ASP A 167 6.13 -13.00 -11.62
C ASP A 167 5.56 -12.34 -10.36
N LEU A 168 6.05 -11.16 -9.98
CA LEU A 168 5.48 -10.35 -8.90
C LEU A 168 4.04 -9.93 -9.21
N ALA A 169 3.78 -9.42 -10.41
CA ALA A 169 2.44 -9.00 -10.82
C ALA A 169 1.46 -10.18 -10.83
N LYS A 170 1.90 -11.36 -11.29
CA LYS A 170 1.11 -12.59 -11.25
C LYS A 170 0.83 -13.03 -9.82
N ALA A 171 1.82 -12.98 -8.94
CA ALA A 171 1.66 -13.34 -7.54
C ALA A 171 0.66 -12.42 -6.82
N ILE A 172 0.73 -11.11 -7.07
CA ILE A 172 -0.26 -10.15 -6.57
C ILE A 172 -1.66 -10.50 -7.10
N PHE A 173 -1.79 -10.72 -8.41
CA PHE A 173 -3.08 -11.05 -9.04
C PHE A 173 -3.68 -12.33 -8.47
N GLU A 174 -2.90 -13.39 -8.34
CA GLU A 174 -3.35 -14.67 -7.77
C GLU A 174 -3.70 -14.60 -6.28
N GLY A 175 -3.06 -13.68 -5.54
CA GLY A 175 -3.38 -13.43 -4.13
C GLY A 175 -4.65 -12.61 -3.93
N VAL A 176 -5.12 -11.93 -4.97
CA VAL A 176 -6.37 -11.14 -4.98
C VAL A 176 -7.59 -12.02 -5.32
N LEU A 177 -7.41 -13.10 -6.05
CA LEU A 177 -8.48 -14.05 -6.43
C LEU A 177 -8.83 -15.00 -5.29
#